data_a43e60976f6516bbf4fe018f26f09e8e
#
_entry.id   a43e60976f6516bbf4fe018f26f09e8e
#
_cell.length_a   1.000
_cell.length_b   1.000
_cell.length_c   1.000
_cell.angle_alpha   90.00
_cell.angle_beta   90.00
_cell.angle_gamma   90.00
#
_symmetry.space_group_name_H-M   'P 1'
#
loop_
_entity.id
_entity.type
_entity.pdbx_description
1 polymer ?
#
loop_
_entity_poly.entity_id
_entity_poly.type
_entity_poly.pdbx_seq_one_letter_code
_entity_poly.pdbx_strand_id
1 'polypeptide(L)'
;FLLYEGHYKKFRNNTTKVMTINIKGELIDLSQPKIMGILNLTPDSFFDGGKFNTIDRALEQTEKMIADGADFIDLGACSTRPGAPEISETEEQKRLFPVLEKLLEDFPEVYYSIDTYRAAVAEGALSRGAVMINDISGGQFDPQMMQTVGRFNAPYVLMHIAGKPREM
;
A
#
# COMPACT_ATOMS: atom_id res chain seq x y z
N PHE A 1 -9.01 5.84 -4.24
CA PHE A 1 -9.32 5.36 -5.60
C PHE A 1 -10.14 6.39 -6.33
N LEU A 2 -9.51 7.23 -7.16
CA LEU A 2 -10.19 8.00 -8.20
C LEU A 2 -10.58 7.01 -9.31
N LEU A 3 -11.74 6.37 -9.20
CA LEU A 3 -12.36 5.70 -10.33
C LEU A 3 -13.05 6.78 -11.18
N TYR A 4 -12.58 6.91 -12.39
CA TYR A 4 -13.04 7.82 -13.46
C TYR A 4 -14.57 7.84 -13.57
N GLU A 5 -15.18 9.01 -13.52
CA GLU A 5 -16.64 9.28 -13.48
C GLU A 5 -17.45 8.86 -14.73
N GLY A 6 -16.98 7.94 -15.55
CA GLY A 6 -17.60 7.66 -16.84
C GLY A 6 -18.75 6.63 -16.84
N HIS A 7 -18.85 5.70 -15.92
CA HIS A 7 -19.71 4.51 -16.07
C HIS A 7 -20.63 4.15 -14.90
N TYR A 8 -20.76 4.98 -13.87
CA TYR A 8 -21.55 4.67 -12.66
C TYR A 8 -23.05 4.96 -12.75
N LYS A 9 -23.56 5.44 -13.88
CA LYS A 9 -25.02 5.81 -14.01
C LYS A 9 -25.97 4.63 -14.24
N LYS A 10 -25.53 3.37 -14.29
CA LYS A 10 -26.39 2.25 -14.71
C LYS A 10 -26.73 1.20 -13.63
N PHE A 11 -26.27 1.35 -12.39
CA PHE A 11 -26.59 0.39 -11.31
C PHE A 11 -27.32 1.05 -10.12
N ARG A 12 -28.34 1.88 -10.40
CA ARG A 12 -29.33 2.27 -9.40
C ARG A 12 -30.47 1.26 -9.41
N ASN A 13 -30.25 0.05 -8.94
CA ASN A 13 -31.29 -0.74 -8.31
C ASN A 13 -31.22 -0.49 -6.80
N ASN A 14 -32.33 -0.11 -6.21
CA ASN A 14 -32.58 0.34 -4.85
C ASN A 14 -32.31 -0.71 -3.74
N THR A 15 -31.17 -1.37 -3.75
CA THR A 15 -30.61 -2.02 -2.58
C THR A 15 -29.33 -1.27 -2.27
N THR A 16 -29.28 -0.58 -1.14
CA THR A 16 -28.05 -0.01 -0.58
C THR A 16 -27.07 -1.15 -0.39
N LYS A 17 -26.26 -1.42 -1.43
CA LYS A 17 -25.23 -2.44 -1.37
C LYS A 17 -24.14 -1.83 -0.51
N VAL A 18 -24.12 -2.17 0.76
CA VAL A 18 -23.04 -1.76 1.67
C VAL A 18 -21.78 -2.45 1.13
N MET A 19 -20.86 -1.64 0.62
CA MET A 19 -19.52 -2.12 0.22
C MET A 19 -18.63 -2.05 1.45
N THR A 20 -18.18 -3.21 1.92
CA THR A 20 -17.26 -3.27 3.05
C THR A 20 -16.03 -4.09 2.68
N ILE A 21 -14.91 -3.77 3.31
CA ILE A 21 -13.73 -4.64 3.39
C ILE A 21 -13.52 -5.08 4.83
N ASN A 22 -13.02 -6.29 5.04
CA ASN A 22 -12.66 -6.79 6.36
C ASN A 22 -11.18 -6.51 6.61
N ILE A 23 -10.88 -5.77 7.67
CA ILE A 23 -9.52 -5.52 8.14
C ILE A 23 -9.39 -6.07 9.54
N LYS A 24 -8.69 -7.19 9.71
CA LYS A 24 -8.46 -7.86 11.02
C LYS A 24 -9.76 -8.08 11.83
N GLY A 25 -10.87 -8.38 11.15
CA GLY A 25 -12.17 -8.62 11.79
C GLY A 25 -13.07 -7.39 11.89
N GLU A 26 -12.57 -6.21 11.58
CA GLU A 26 -13.36 -4.98 11.49
C GLU A 26 -13.87 -4.77 10.06
N LEU A 27 -15.17 -4.43 9.92
CA LEU A 27 -15.78 -4.13 8.63
C LEU A 27 -15.70 -2.63 8.35
N ILE A 28 -14.85 -2.25 7.41
CA ILE A 28 -14.68 -0.87 6.98
C ILE A 28 -15.68 -0.57 5.86
N ASP A 29 -16.53 0.42 6.08
CA ASP A 29 -17.52 0.88 5.09
C ASP A 29 -16.85 1.68 3.97
N LEU A 30 -17.01 1.23 2.73
CA LEU A 30 -16.56 1.88 1.51
C LEU A 30 -17.69 2.58 0.74
N SER A 31 -18.86 2.77 1.35
CA SER A 31 -19.95 3.53 0.73
C SER A 31 -19.58 5.01 0.51
N GLN A 32 -18.64 5.51 1.30
CA GLN A 32 -17.97 6.79 1.10
C GLN A 32 -16.53 6.56 0.62
N PRO A 33 -16.02 7.39 -0.32
CA PRO A 33 -14.64 7.31 -0.76
C PRO A 33 -13.66 7.37 0.42
N LYS A 34 -12.64 6.51 0.38
CA LYS A 34 -11.53 6.49 1.34
C LYS A 34 -10.28 7.04 0.68
N ILE A 35 -9.48 7.79 1.43
CA ILE A 35 -8.26 8.42 0.96
C ILE A 35 -7.07 7.55 1.37
N MET A 36 -6.24 7.19 0.40
CA MET A 36 -4.99 6.47 0.63
C MET A 36 -3.82 7.40 0.31
N GLY A 37 -3.07 7.79 1.35
CA GLY A 37 -1.85 8.56 1.22
C GLY A 37 -0.70 7.66 0.76
N ILE A 38 0.09 8.10 -0.23
CA ILE A 38 1.22 7.32 -0.76
C ILE A 38 2.51 7.81 -0.13
N LEU A 39 3.23 6.92 0.54
CA LEU A 39 4.52 7.18 1.17
C LEU A 39 5.62 6.34 0.51
N ASN A 40 6.40 6.98 -0.37
CA ASN A 40 7.52 6.33 -1.06
C ASN A 40 8.80 6.40 -0.22
N LEU A 41 9.36 5.23 0.10
CA LEU A 41 10.60 5.05 0.87
C LEU A 41 11.83 4.89 -0.04
N THR A 42 11.81 5.54 -1.20
CA THR A 42 12.94 5.50 -2.14
C THR A 42 13.96 6.59 -1.79
N PRO A 43 15.26 6.37 -2.05
CA PRO A 43 16.30 7.37 -1.77
C PRO A 43 16.01 8.75 -2.37
N ASP A 44 15.44 8.79 -3.58
CA ASP A 44 15.10 10.03 -4.29
C ASP A 44 13.95 10.80 -3.63
N SER A 45 13.07 10.11 -2.91
CA SER A 45 11.91 10.73 -2.24
C SER A 45 12.32 11.48 -0.97
N PHE A 46 13.53 11.22 -0.44
CA PHE A 46 14.03 11.78 0.80
C PHE A 46 15.38 12.50 0.66
N PHE A 47 15.75 12.89 -0.58
CA PHE A 47 17.04 13.51 -0.85
C PHE A 47 17.02 15.04 -0.57
N ASP A 48 17.52 15.43 0.61
CA ASP A 48 17.82 16.83 0.93
C ASP A 48 19.11 17.01 1.76
N GLY A 49 20.12 16.25 1.45
CA GLY A 49 21.46 16.48 2.02
C GLY A 49 21.71 15.89 3.42
N GLY A 50 20.96 14.86 3.83
CA GLY A 50 21.35 14.02 4.99
C GLY A 50 21.06 14.61 6.37
N LYS A 51 20.15 15.56 6.49
CA LYS A 51 19.81 16.19 7.79
C LYS A 51 18.77 15.42 8.61
N PHE A 52 17.97 14.56 7.97
CA PHE A 52 16.96 13.73 8.63
C PHE A 52 17.10 12.27 8.21
N ASN A 53 16.88 11.37 9.16
CA ASN A 53 16.77 9.94 8.89
C ASN A 53 15.50 9.68 8.05
N THR A 54 15.50 8.65 7.21
CA THR A 54 14.34 8.21 6.42
C THR A 54 13.11 7.94 7.31
N ILE A 55 13.34 7.42 8.52
CA ILE A 55 12.28 7.16 9.50
C ILE A 55 11.63 8.46 9.96
N ASP A 56 12.42 9.47 10.38
CA ASP A 56 11.88 10.74 10.89
C ASP A 56 10.99 11.44 9.85
N ARG A 57 11.40 11.40 8.59
CA ARG A 57 10.61 11.96 7.48
C ARG A 57 9.35 11.17 7.19
N ALA A 58 9.43 9.83 7.28
CA ALA A 58 8.27 8.99 7.13
C ALA A 58 7.23 9.29 8.21
N LEU A 59 7.66 9.51 9.45
CA LEU A 59 6.80 9.91 10.56
C LEU A 59 6.14 11.27 10.30
N GLU A 60 6.94 12.29 9.98
CA GLU A 60 6.45 13.65 9.69
C GLU A 60 5.43 13.65 8.52
N GLN A 61 5.75 12.94 7.43
CA GLN A 61 4.86 12.87 6.28
C GLN A 61 3.57 12.09 6.60
N THR A 62 3.66 11.02 7.40
CA THR A 62 2.50 10.25 7.84
C THR A 62 1.59 11.09 8.72
N GLU A 63 2.13 11.81 9.71
CA GLU A 63 1.38 12.72 10.57
C GLU A 63 0.61 13.76 9.74
N LYS A 64 1.29 14.35 8.75
CA LYS A 64 0.66 15.30 7.83
C LYS A 64 -0.47 14.66 7.02
N MET A 65 -0.25 13.47 6.44
CA MET A 65 -1.29 12.77 5.67
C MET A 65 -2.52 12.45 6.52
N ILE A 66 -2.31 12.04 7.78
CA ILE A 66 -3.41 11.80 8.74
C ILE A 66 -4.18 13.10 9.01
N ALA A 67 -3.46 14.19 9.28
CA ALA A 67 -4.09 15.50 9.52
C ALA A 67 -4.85 16.01 8.29
N ASP A 68 -4.40 15.69 7.08
CA ASP A 68 -5.06 16.01 5.81
C ASP A 68 -6.24 15.05 5.48
N GLY A 69 -6.50 14.03 6.32
CA GLY A 69 -7.66 13.15 6.24
C GLY A 69 -7.42 11.82 5.50
N ALA A 70 -6.18 11.32 5.45
CA ALA A 70 -5.92 9.99 4.92
C ALA A 70 -6.51 8.91 5.84
N ASP A 71 -7.24 7.95 5.25
CA ASP A 71 -7.77 6.76 5.93
C ASP A 71 -6.75 5.61 5.94
N PHE A 72 -5.90 5.56 4.91
CA PHE A 72 -4.86 4.55 4.71
C PHE A 72 -3.54 5.23 4.36
N ILE A 73 -2.43 4.59 4.72
CA ILE A 73 -1.09 4.96 4.25
C ILE A 73 -0.50 3.78 3.48
N ASP A 74 -0.13 4.01 2.21
CA ASP A 74 0.45 2.99 1.33
C ASP A 74 1.96 3.17 1.25
N LEU A 75 2.71 2.19 1.76
CA LEU A 75 4.16 2.22 1.87
C LEU A 75 4.79 1.51 0.69
N GLY A 76 5.58 2.21 -0.12
CA GLY A 76 6.32 1.66 -1.25
C GLY A 76 7.83 1.85 -1.09
N ALA A 77 8.61 0.76 -1.00
CA ALA A 77 10.07 0.82 -0.91
C ALA A 77 10.79 0.54 -2.23
N CYS A 78 10.05 0.05 -3.23
CA CYS A 78 10.53 -0.20 -4.60
C CYS A 78 9.85 0.79 -5.55
N SER A 79 10.65 1.47 -6.41
CA SER A 79 10.04 2.33 -7.42
C SER A 79 9.49 1.51 -8.57
N THR A 80 8.22 1.68 -8.87
CA THR A 80 7.54 1.07 -10.02
C THR A 80 7.52 2.01 -11.25
N ARG A 81 8.23 3.15 -11.19
CA ARG A 81 8.33 4.09 -12.31
C ARG A 81 9.11 3.46 -13.48
N PRO A 82 8.74 3.74 -14.74
CA PRO A 82 9.51 3.33 -15.89
C PRO A 82 10.98 3.75 -15.78
N GLY A 83 11.92 2.81 -15.98
CA GLY A 83 13.36 3.09 -15.91
C GLY A 83 13.98 3.15 -14.52
N ALA A 84 13.22 3.01 -13.45
CA ALA A 84 13.77 2.92 -12.10
C ALA A 84 14.64 1.65 -11.96
N PRO A 85 15.78 1.72 -11.24
CA PRO A 85 16.59 0.54 -10.96
C PRO A 85 15.80 -0.43 -10.08
N GLU A 86 15.80 -1.70 -10.49
CA GLU A 86 15.22 -2.76 -9.68
C GLU A 86 16.10 -3.02 -8.46
N ILE A 87 15.50 -3.06 -7.28
CA ILE A 87 16.20 -3.44 -6.05
C ILE A 87 15.92 -4.91 -5.71
N SER A 88 16.82 -5.53 -4.96
CA SER A 88 16.60 -6.88 -4.46
C SER A 88 15.47 -6.90 -3.42
N GLU A 89 14.85 -8.08 -3.22
CA GLU A 89 13.87 -8.31 -2.17
C GLU A 89 14.43 -7.95 -0.78
N THR A 90 15.67 -8.37 -0.50
CA THR A 90 16.35 -8.04 0.77
C THR A 90 16.52 -6.53 0.98
N GLU A 91 16.82 -5.79 -0.09
CA GLU A 91 16.95 -4.33 -0.01
C GLU A 91 15.59 -3.68 0.21
N GLU A 92 14.53 -4.17 -0.43
CA GLU A 92 13.16 -3.70 -0.21
C GLU A 92 12.72 -3.92 1.24
N GLN A 93 12.92 -5.11 1.78
CA GLN A 93 12.63 -5.44 3.18
C GLN A 93 13.42 -4.56 4.15
N LYS A 94 14.70 -4.33 3.89
CA LYS A 94 15.56 -3.47 4.71
C LYS A 94 15.09 -2.03 4.77
N ARG A 95 14.53 -1.51 3.69
CA ARG A 95 13.96 -0.15 3.65
C ARG A 95 12.59 -0.07 4.31
N LEU A 96 11.75 -1.07 4.05
CA LEU A 96 10.35 -1.06 4.43
C LEU A 96 10.13 -1.37 5.92
N PHE A 97 10.70 -2.48 6.41
CA PHE A 97 10.30 -3.03 7.72
C PHE A 97 10.63 -2.11 8.89
N PRO A 98 11.81 -1.47 8.99
CA PRO A 98 12.08 -0.56 10.11
C PRO A 98 11.15 0.65 10.14
N VAL A 99 10.75 1.16 8.96
CA VAL A 99 9.81 2.28 8.86
C VAL A 99 8.40 1.83 9.25
N LEU A 100 7.93 0.68 8.73
CA LEU A 100 6.63 0.12 9.08
C LEU A 100 6.51 -0.13 10.59
N GLU A 101 7.53 -0.74 11.21
CA GLU A 101 7.53 -1.02 12.64
C GLU A 101 7.43 0.27 13.46
N LYS A 102 8.17 1.31 13.08
CA LYS A 102 8.13 2.60 13.76
C LYS A 102 6.79 3.33 13.57
N LEU A 103 6.23 3.28 12.38
CA LEU A 103 4.91 3.84 12.09
C LEU A 103 3.80 3.15 12.88
N LEU A 104 3.86 1.82 13.02
CA LEU A 104 2.91 1.05 13.83
C LEU A 104 3.03 1.36 15.33
N GLU A 105 4.24 1.71 15.80
CA GLU A 105 4.46 2.13 17.19
C GLU A 105 3.89 3.52 17.45
N ASP A 106 4.13 4.50 16.57
CA ASP A 106 3.76 5.89 16.79
C ASP A 106 2.31 6.22 16.35
N PHE A 107 1.76 5.49 15.37
CA PHE A 107 0.41 5.68 14.84
C PHE A 107 -0.33 4.32 14.71
N PRO A 108 -0.62 3.63 15.82
CA PRO A 108 -1.18 2.27 15.83
C PRO A 108 -2.60 2.15 15.23
N GLU A 109 -3.36 3.24 15.19
CA GLU A 109 -4.71 3.29 14.61
C GLU A 109 -4.74 3.42 13.09
N VAL A 110 -3.60 3.65 12.45
CA VAL A 110 -3.52 3.86 11.00
C VAL A 110 -3.51 2.52 10.27
N TYR A 111 -4.26 2.43 9.19
CA TYR A 111 -4.26 1.27 8.31
C TYR A 111 -3.11 1.38 7.29
N TYR A 112 -2.10 0.52 7.43
CA TYR A 112 -0.95 0.49 6.52
C TYR A 112 -1.18 -0.53 5.40
N SER A 113 -1.17 -0.04 4.16
CA SER A 113 -1.08 -0.82 2.92
C SER A 113 0.38 -0.91 2.48
N ILE A 114 0.75 -1.98 1.80
CA ILE A 114 2.11 -2.18 1.29
C ILE A 114 2.09 -2.31 -0.23
N ASP A 115 2.76 -1.38 -0.92
CA ASP A 115 2.98 -1.46 -2.37
C ASP A 115 4.17 -2.39 -2.66
N THR A 116 3.83 -3.61 -2.99
CA THR A 116 4.82 -4.64 -3.37
C THR A 116 4.18 -5.71 -4.25
N TYR A 117 4.98 -6.23 -5.19
CA TYR A 117 4.64 -7.39 -6.00
C TYR A 117 5.36 -8.68 -5.55
N ARG A 118 6.09 -8.64 -4.41
CA ARG A 118 6.85 -9.78 -3.87
C ARG A 118 6.13 -10.39 -2.67
N ALA A 119 5.80 -11.67 -2.77
CA ALA A 119 5.07 -12.39 -1.72
C ALA A 119 5.83 -12.44 -0.38
N ALA A 120 7.16 -12.56 -0.40
CA ALA A 120 7.96 -12.59 0.82
C ALA A 120 7.97 -11.22 1.54
N VAL A 121 7.96 -10.12 0.79
CA VAL A 121 7.82 -8.77 1.36
C VAL A 121 6.43 -8.58 1.96
N ALA A 122 5.38 -9.00 1.22
CA ALA A 122 4.00 -8.97 1.68
C ALA A 122 3.81 -9.78 2.97
N GLU A 123 4.32 -11.01 3.04
CA GLU A 123 4.29 -11.86 4.22
C GLU A 123 4.98 -11.21 5.41
N GLY A 124 6.18 -10.69 5.19
CA GLY A 124 6.96 -10.01 6.24
C GLY A 124 6.25 -8.77 6.79
N ALA A 125 5.60 -7.98 5.93
CA ALA A 125 4.87 -6.78 6.33
C ALA A 125 3.56 -7.12 7.05
N LEU A 126 2.76 -8.06 6.53
CA LEU A 126 1.51 -8.51 7.16
C LEU A 126 1.76 -9.14 8.54
N SER A 127 2.85 -9.91 8.69
CA SER A 127 3.26 -10.49 9.98
C SER A 127 3.62 -9.41 11.02
N ARG A 128 4.05 -8.23 10.59
CA ARG A 128 4.39 -7.09 11.44
C ARG A 128 3.21 -6.21 11.80
N GLY A 129 2.12 -6.31 11.07
CA GLY A 129 0.94 -5.53 11.40
C GLY A 129 0.36 -4.71 10.25
N ALA A 130 0.97 -4.69 9.08
CA ALA A 130 0.31 -4.19 7.87
C ALA A 130 -1.04 -4.89 7.67
N VAL A 131 -1.98 -4.21 7.02
CA VAL A 131 -3.36 -4.72 6.92
C VAL A 131 -3.81 -4.98 5.48
N MET A 132 -3.08 -4.50 4.50
CA MET A 132 -3.46 -4.55 3.09
C MET A 132 -2.22 -4.69 2.20
N ILE A 133 -2.37 -5.32 1.07
CA ILE A 133 -1.34 -5.36 0.02
C ILE A 133 -1.88 -4.66 -1.23
N ASN A 134 -1.08 -3.76 -1.78
CA ASN A 134 -1.29 -3.10 -3.06
C ASN A 134 -0.28 -3.66 -4.06
N ASP A 135 -0.73 -4.37 -5.09
CA ASP A 135 0.15 -5.05 -6.04
C ASP A 135 -0.14 -4.59 -7.46
N ILE A 136 0.79 -3.84 -8.04
CA ILE A 136 0.71 -3.34 -9.42
C ILE A 136 0.57 -4.45 -10.45
N SER A 137 1.11 -5.66 -10.15
CA SER A 137 1.07 -6.79 -11.08
C SER A 137 -0.22 -7.61 -11.01
N GLY A 138 -1.04 -7.41 -9.96
CA GLY A 138 -2.22 -8.24 -9.71
C GLY A 138 -1.88 -9.71 -9.51
N GLY A 139 -0.72 -10.02 -8.90
CA GLY A 139 -0.23 -11.37 -8.63
C GLY A 139 0.50 -12.03 -9.80
N GLN A 140 0.74 -11.30 -10.91
CA GLN A 140 1.39 -11.90 -12.09
C GLN A 140 2.91 -12.08 -11.93
N PHE A 141 3.57 -11.24 -11.10
CA PHE A 141 5.02 -11.28 -10.96
C PHE A 141 5.50 -12.27 -9.89
N ASP A 142 4.65 -12.59 -8.92
CA ASP A 142 4.94 -13.60 -7.91
C ASP A 142 3.73 -14.52 -7.70
N PRO A 143 3.83 -15.79 -8.14
CA PRO A 143 2.72 -16.75 -8.06
C PRO A 143 2.32 -17.10 -6.61
N GLN A 144 3.17 -16.79 -5.62
CA GLN A 144 2.88 -17.03 -4.20
C GLN A 144 2.06 -15.89 -3.57
N MET A 145 1.93 -14.74 -4.23
CA MET A 145 1.26 -13.56 -3.69
C MET A 145 -0.17 -13.86 -3.22
N MET A 146 -0.98 -14.46 -4.09
CA MET A 146 -2.39 -14.77 -3.75
C MET A 146 -2.52 -15.73 -2.57
N GLN A 147 -1.64 -16.73 -2.48
CA GLN A 147 -1.63 -17.67 -1.36
C GLN A 147 -1.21 -16.95 -0.06
N THR A 148 -0.21 -16.08 -0.13
CA THR A 148 0.26 -15.30 1.01
C THR A 148 -0.85 -14.39 1.54
N VAL A 149 -1.44 -13.55 0.70
CA VAL A 149 -2.53 -12.66 1.09
C VAL A 149 -3.73 -13.43 1.66
N GLY A 150 -4.07 -14.58 1.05
CA GLY A 150 -5.15 -15.45 1.52
C GLY A 150 -4.90 -16.03 2.92
N ARG A 151 -3.66 -16.41 3.27
CA ARG A 151 -3.31 -16.89 4.62
C ARG A 151 -3.54 -15.84 5.71
N PHE A 152 -3.31 -14.58 5.40
CA PHE A 152 -3.51 -13.47 6.33
C PHE A 152 -4.94 -12.92 6.31
N ASN A 153 -5.81 -13.39 5.40
CA ASN A 153 -7.12 -12.79 5.14
C ASN A 153 -7.04 -11.27 4.93
N ALA A 154 -5.96 -10.80 4.33
CA ALA A 154 -5.71 -9.38 4.12
C ALA A 154 -6.46 -8.88 2.86
N PRO A 155 -7.05 -7.69 2.88
CA PRO A 155 -7.48 -7.01 1.68
C PRO A 155 -6.36 -6.89 0.66
N TYR A 156 -6.72 -7.00 -0.61
CA TYR A 156 -5.77 -6.95 -1.70
C TYR A 156 -6.24 -6.01 -2.80
N VAL A 157 -5.42 -5.02 -3.11
CA VAL A 157 -5.64 -4.12 -4.24
C VAL A 157 -5.03 -4.76 -5.47
N LEU A 158 -5.91 -5.38 -6.27
CA LEU A 158 -5.53 -6.06 -7.49
C LEU A 158 -5.50 -5.06 -8.63
N MET A 159 -4.30 -4.69 -9.07
CA MET A 159 -4.12 -3.85 -10.25
C MET A 159 -3.94 -4.72 -11.50
N HIS A 160 -4.17 -4.15 -12.66
CA HIS A 160 -3.92 -4.79 -13.95
C HIS A 160 -2.83 -4.03 -14.69
N ILE A 161 -1.79 -4.74 -15.11
CA ILE A 161 -0.68 -4.20 -15.89
C ILE A 161 -0.48 -5.05 -17.15
N ALA A 162 -0.21 -4.40 -18.29
CA ALA A 162 0.21 -5.08 -19.50
C ALA A 162 1.74 -4.95 -19.65
N GLY A 163 2.45 -6.07 -19.55
CA GLY A 163 3.91 -6.11 -19.57
C GLY A 163 4.57 -5.83 -18.22
N LYS A 164 5.86 -5.49 -18.24
CA LYS A 164 6.62 -5.11 -17.03
C LYS A 164 6.71 -3.59 -16.91
N PRO A 165 6.89 -3.01 -15.70
CA PRO A 165 7.02 -1.56 -15.51
C PRO A 165 8.07 -0.87 -16.39
N ARG A 166 9.10 -1.62 -16.83
CA ARG A 166 10.14 -1.12 -17.75
C ARG A 166 9.68 -1.00 -19.20
N GLU A 167 8.56 -1.61 -19.56
CA GLU A 167 8.04 -1.72 -20.92
C GLU A 167 6.80 -0.84 -21.16
N MET A 168 6.39 -0.11 -20.11
CA MET A 168 5.25 0.83 -20.16
C MET A 168 5.63 2.20 -20.72
#